data_638c10f7e9f283b9d4a32a99de53cb57
#
_entry.id   638c10f7e9f283b9d4a32a99de53cb57
#
_cell.length_a   1.000
_cell.length_b   1.000
_cell.length_c   1.000
_cell.angle_alpha   90.00
_cell.angle_beta   90.00
_cell.angle_gamma   90.00
#
_symmetry.space_group_name_H-M   'P 1'
#
loop_
_entity.id
_entity.type
_entity.pdbx_description
1 polymer ?
#
loop_
_entity_poly.entity_id
_entity_poly.type
_entity_poly.pdbx_seq_one_letter_code
_entity_poly.pdbx_strand_id
1 'polypeptide(L)'
;MGQRTPLFDLHLALGAKLVDFGGWDMPLHYGSQVEEHHQVRRDCGIFDVSHMHVLDVSGSQAKPWLQHLLANDVGRLQHTGRALYSAMLDPQGGIVDDMIVYLTDEGYRLVVNAAT
;
A
#
# COMPACT_ATOMS: atom_id res chain seq x y z
N MET A 1 10.02 16.89 -12.28
CA MET A 1 10.53 15.52 -12.10
C MET A 1 10.07 15.07 -10.73
N GLY A 2 9.32 13.97 -10.69
CA GLY A 2 8.86 13.37 -9.45
C GLY A 2 9.98 12.57 -8.74
N GLN A 3 9.65 12.01 -7.59
CA GLN A 3 10.49 10.98 -6.96
C GLN A 3 10.51 9.72 -7.83
N ARG A 4 11.53 8.88 -7.68
CA ARG A 4 11.71 7.68 -8.50
C ARG A 4 11.87 6.46 -7.62
N THR A 5 11.21 5.37 -8.02
CA THR A 5 11.40 4.08 -7.38
C THR A 5 12.74 3.46 -7.82
N PRO A 6 13.24 2.45 -7.09
CA PRO A 6 14.43 1.69 -7.51
C PRO A 6 14.27 1.02 -8.89
N LEU A 7 13.04 0.81 -9.36
CA LEU A 7 12.72 0.16 -10.64
C LEU A 7 12.50 1.14 -11.80
N PHE A 8 12.67 2.44 -11.56
CA PHE A 8 12.37 3.49 -12.56
C PHE A 8 13.06 3.24 -13.92
N ASP A 9 14.36 2.96 -13.93
CA ASP A 9 15.11 2.74 -15.18
C ASP A 9 14.65 1.46 -15.90
N LEU A 10 14.21 0.45 -15.15
CA LEU A 10 13.62 -0.75 -15.72
C LEU A 10 12.27 -0.46 -16.38
N HIS A 11 11.43 0.37 -15.76
CA HIS A 11 10.17 0.81 -16.35
C HIS A 11 10.39 1.51 -17.70
N LEU A 12 11.39 2.41 -17.77
CA LEU A 12 11.76 3.07 -19.04
C LEU A 12 12.24 2.06 -20.08
N ALA A 13 13.14 1.15 -19.70
CA ALA A 13 13.68 0.13 -20.59
C ALA A 13 12.60 -0.80 -21.16
N LEU A 14 11.54 -1.06 -20.41
CA LEU A 14 10.38 -1.85 -20.80
C LEU A 14 9.31 -1.05 -21.57
N GLY A 15 9.58 0.23 -21.87
CA GLY A 15 8.67 1.07 -22.65
C GLY A 15 7.44 1.55 -21.89
N ALA A 16 7.51 1.66 -20.57
CA ALA A 16 6.41 2.16 -19.75
C ALA A 16 6.04 3.60 -20.10
N LYS A 17 4.75 3.89 -20.18
CA LYS A 17 4.25 5.25 -20.12
C LYS A 17 4.24 5.72 -18.68
N LEU A 18 5.10 6.69 -18.37
CA LEU A 18 5.18 7.26 -17.02
C LEU A 18 4.18 8.40 -16.83
N VAL A 19 3.70 8.53 -15.60
CA VAL A 19 2.82 9.61 -15.14
C VAL A 19 3.24 10.06 -13.75
N ASP A 20 2.86 11.30 -13.37
CA ASP A 20 2.93 11.72 -11.97
C ASP A 20 1.84 10.97 -11.17
N PHE A 21 2.26 10.33 -10.12
CA PHE A 21 1.41 9.65 -9.17
C PHE A 21 1.77 10.08 -7.74
N GLY A 22 1.09 11.11 -7.24
CA GLY A 22 1.35 11.65 -5.91
C GLY A 22 2.80 12.13 -5.71
N GLY A 23 3.40 12.76 -6.71
CA GLY A 23 4.79 13.23 -6.69
C GLY A 23 5.83 12.19 -7.08
N TRP A 24 5.41 11.00 -7.51
CA TRP A 24 6.28 9.93 -7.98
C TRP A 24 6.13 9.73 -9.50
N ASP A 25 7.25 9.53 -10.21
CA ASP A 25 7.25 9.14 -11.61
C ASP A 25 6.96 7.63 -11.71
N MET A 26 5.69 7.25 -11.95
CA MET A 26 5.23 5.85 -11.90
C MET A 26 4.74 5.35 -13.27
N PRO A 27 4.89 4.04 -13.57
CA PRO A 27 4.37 3.46 -14.79
C PRO A 27 2.83 3.37 -14.75
N LEU A 28 2.19 3.97 -15.75
CA LEU A 28 0.75 3.85 -15.94
C LEU A 28 0.39 2.55 -16.69
N HIS A 29 1.14 2.21 -17.73
CA HIS A 29 1.00 0.99 -18.51
C HIS A 29 2.23 0.76 -19.41
N TYR A 30 2.36 -0.46 -19.98
CA TYR A 30 3.41 -0.87 -20.92
C TYR A 30 2.85 -1.14 -22.32
N GLY A 31 1.79 -0.45 -22.70
CA GLY A 31 1.10 -0.57 -23.97
C GLY A 31 -0.39 -0.40 -23.82
N SER A 32 -1.07 -1.34 -23.16
CA SER A 32 -2.52 -1.29 -23.00
C SER A 32 -2.95 -1.67 -21.58
N GLN A 33 -3.57 -0.75 -20.86
CA GLN A 33 -4.13 -0.99 -19.53
C GLN A 33 -5.16 -2.14 -19.55
N VAL A 34 -5.94 -2.27 -20.61
CA VAL A 34 -6.97 -3.31 -20.74
C VAL A 34 -6.32 -4.69 -20.89
N GLU A 35 -5.29 -4.80 -21.73
CA GLU A 35 -4.59 -6.09 -21.90
C GLU A 35 -3.82 -6.48 -20.64
N GLU A 36 -3.19 -5.54 -19.95
CA GLU A 36 -2.53 -5.79 -18.66
C GLU A 36 -3.54 -6.25 -17.60
N HIS A 37 -4.73 -5.63 -17.54
CA HIS A 37 -5.82 -6.09 -16.68
C HIS A 37 -6.23 -7.54 -17.02
N HIS A 38 -6.39 -7.86 -18.31
CA HIS A 38 -6.72 -9.22 -18.73
C HIS A 38 -5.62 -10.22 -18.40
N GLN A 39 -4.35 -9.82 -18.53
CA GLN A 39 -3.21 -10.65 -18.17
C GLN A 39 -3.24 -11.05 -16.69
N VAL A 40 -3.47 -10.06 -15.79
CA VAL A 40 -3.59 -10.31 -14.35
C VAL A 40 -4.75 -11.27 -14.03
N ARG A 41 -5.87 -11.16 -14.78
CA ARG A 41 -7.06 -12.00 -14.57
C ARG A 41 -6.94 -13.42 -15.09
N ARG A 42 -6.12 -13.63 -16.13
CA ARG A 42 -5.95 -14.94 -16.80
C ARG A 42 -4.72 -15.70 -16.31
N ASP A 43 -3.73 -14.98 -15.82
CA ASP A 43 -2.43 -15.52 -15.43
C ASP A 43 -1.92 -14.77 -14.20
N CYS A 44 -0.85 -13.99 -14.30
CA CYS A 44 -0.28 -13.21 -13.21
C CYS A 44 0.18 -11.82 -13.67
N GLY A 45 0.36 -10.92 -12.71
CA GLY A 45 0.95 -9.61 -12.90
C GLY A 45 1.81 -9.19 -11.73
N ILE A 46 2.80 -8.34 -12.02
CA ILE A 46 3.71 -7.73 -11.03
C ILE A 46 3.49 -6.23 -11.07
N PHE A 47 3.39 -5.61 -9.89
CA PHE A 47 3.20 -4.18 -9.73
C PHE A 47 4.32 -3.59 -8.87
N ASP A 48 4.93 -2.51 -9.34
CA ASP A 48 5.85 -1.72 -8.51
C ASP A 48 5.05 -0.91 -7.50
N VAL A 49 5.24 -1.21 -6.23
CA VAL A 49 4.64 -0.48 -5.10
C VAL A 49 5.72 0.12 -4.19
N SER A 50 6.95 0.27 -4.70
CA SER A 50 8.10 0.75 -3.93
C SER A 50 7.98 2.20 -3.45
N HIS A 51 7.00 2.95 -3.97
CA HIS A 51 6.66 4.29 -3.49
C HIS A 51 5.90 4.29 -2.17
N MET A 52 5.24 3.17 -1.82
CA MET A 52 4.50 3.05 -0.56
C MET A 52 5.45 2.90 0.64
N HIS A 53 4.96 3.29 1.82
CA HIS A 53 5.71 3.15 3.06
C HIS A 53 5.23 1.95 3.87
N VAL A 54 6.18 1.33 4.57
CA VAL A 54 5.92 0.23 5.50
C VAL A 54 6.29 0.69 6.91
N LEU A 55 5.34 0.58 7.84
CA LEU A 55 5.49 0.95 9.23
C LEU A 55 5.26 -0.28 10.12
N ASP A 56 6.20 -0.57 11.01
CA ASP A 56 6.02 -1.63 12.02
C ASP A 56 5.64 -1.01 13.35
N VAL A 57 4.54 -1.51 13.95
CA VAL A 57 3.99 -1.05 15.22
C VAL A 57 4.00 -2.21 16.20
N SER A 58 4.76 -2.08 17.29
CA SER A 58 4.95 -3.13 18.29
C SER A 58 4.79 -2.61 19.72
N GLY A 59 4.77 -3.53 20.66
CA GLY A 59 4.62 -3.24 22.08
C GLY A 59 3.20 -3.44 22.62
N SER A 60 3.06 -3.40 23.94
CA SER A 60 1.81 -3.74 24.65
C SER A 60 0.62 -2.82 24.34
N GLN A 61 0.89 -1.62 23.86
CA GLN A 61 -0.14 -0.64 23.48
C GLN A 61 -0.44 -0.59 21.99
N ALA A 62 0.25 -1.37 21.15
CA ALA A 62 0.06 -1.36 19.69
C ALA A 62 -1.39 -1.68 19.30
N LYS A 63 -1.96 -2.76 19.84
CA LYS A 63 -3.34 -3.17 19.54
C LYS A 63 -4.38 -2.13 19.96
N PRO A 64 -4.46 -1.68 21.22
CA PRO A 64 -5.44 -0.68 21.64
C PRO A 64 -5.25 0.65 20.94
N TRP A 65 -4.01 1.05 20.61
CA TRP A 65 -3.75 2.26 19.85
C TRP A 65 -4.30 2.17 18.41
N LEU A 66 -4.05 1.06 17.71
CA LEU A 66 -4.59 0.85 16.37
C LEU A 66 -6.12 0.73 16.36
N GLN A 67 -6.71 0.10 17.38
CA GLN A 67 -8.18 0.03 17.54
C GLN A 67 -8.82 1.41 17.76
N HIS A 68 -8.08 2.36 18.34
CA HIS A 68 -8.55 3.74 18.50
C HIS A 68 -8.42 4.56 17.20
N LEU A 69 -7.35 4.31 16.43
CA LEU A 69 -6.98 5.11 15.26
C LEU A 69 -7.70 4.67 13.98
N LEU A 70 -7.96 3.37 13.84
CA LEU A 70 -8.43 2.77 12.61
C LEU A 70 -9.96 2.52 12.63
N ALA A 71 -10.59 2.68 11.49
CA ALA A 71 -12.03 2.42 11.33
C ALA A 71 -12.38 0.94 11.45
N ASN A 72 -11.47 0.04 11.09
CA ASN A 72 -11.67 -1.41 11.19
C ASN A 72 -10.95 -1.97 12.42
N ASP A 73 -11.50 -3.01 13.03
CA ASP A 73 -10.94 -3.59 14.26
C ASP A 73 -9.80 -4.59 13.98
N VAL A 74 -8.57 -4.20 14.32
CA VAL A 74 -7.39 -5.07 14.24
C VAL A 74 -7.47 -6.27 15.18
N GLY A 75 -8.36 -6.28 16.16
CA GLY A 75 -8.65 -7.42 17.02
C GLY A 75 -9.19 -8.63 16.27
N ARG A 76 -9.69 -8.46 15.04
CA ARG A 76 -10.11 -9.54 14.14
C ARG A 76 -8.94 -10.32 13.54
N LEU A 77 -7.73 -9.77 13.58
CA LEU A 77 -6.52 -10.45 13.14
C LEU A 77 -6.03 -11.40 14.24
N GLN A 78 -6.34 -12.68 14.12
CA GLN A 78 -6.05 -13.68 15.14
C GLN A 78 -4.84 -14.57 14.84
N HIS A 79 -4.33 -14.54 13.61
CA HIS A 79 -3.20 -15.36 13.15
C HIS A 79 -2.22 -14.51 12.36
N THR A 80 -0.93 -14.68 12.63
CA THR A 80 0.17 -14.09 11.87
C THR A 80 -0.01 -14.32 10.36
N GLY A 81 0.28 -13.29 9.57
CA GLY A 81 0.10 -13.28 8.12
C GLY A 81 -1.32 -12.90 7.67
N ARG A 82 -2.29 -12.82 8.57
CA ARG A 82 -3.61 -12.25 8.22
C ARG A 82 -3.53 -10.74 8.12
N ALA A 83 -4.32 -10.20 7.22
CA ALA A 83 -4.40 -8.77 6.99
C ALA A 83 -5.84 -8.29 6.93
N LEU A 84 -6.04 -6.99 7.15
CA LEU A 84 -7.28 -6.27 6.89
C LEU A 84 -6.98 -4.92 6.25
N TYR A 85 -7.94 -4.42 5.49
CA TYR A 85 -7.94 -3.07 4.97
C TYR A 85 -8.69 -2.15 5.90
N SER A 86 -8.18 -0.95 6.15
CA SER A 86 -8.80 0.05 7.01
C SER A 86 -8.49 1.47 6.58
N ALA A 87 -9.39 2.40 6.90
CA ALA A 87 -9.08 3.81 6.92
C ALA A 87 -8.50 4.21 8.29
N MET A 88 -7.56 5.15 8.28
CA MET A 88 -7.13 5.92 9.43
C MET A 88 -7.97 7.18 9.51
N LEU A 89 -8.54 7.47 10.67
CA LEU A 89 -9.47 8.56 10.85
C LEU A 89 -8.89 9.65 11.76
N ASP A 90 -9.26 10.89 11.48
CA ASP A 90 -9.10 11.99 12.42
C ASP A 90 -10.22 11.99 13.49
N PRO A 91 -10.12 12.81 14.57
CA PRO A 91 -11.13 12.86 15.61
C PRO A 91 -12.53 13.32 15.16
N GLN A 92 -12.64 13.91 13.97
CA GLN A 92 -13.89 14.38 13.36
C GLN A 92 -14.48 13.35 12.39
N GLY A 93 -13.79 12.20 12.21
CA GLY A 93 -14.20 11.12 11.30
C GLY A 93 -13.75 11.33 9.86
N GLY A 94 -12.91 12.32 9.58
CA GLY A 94 -12.26 12.52 8.29
C GLY A 94 -11.23 11.41 8.02
N ILE A 95 -11.06 11.02 6.76
CA ILE A 95 -10.07 10.02 6.36
C ILE A 95 -8.71 10.73 6.20
N VAL A 96 -7.73 10.31 7.00
CA VAL A 96 -6.34 10.76 6.92
C VAL A 96 -5.59 9.95 5.87
N ASP A 97 -5.75 8.63 5.90
CA ASP A 97 -5.16 7.68 4.94
C ASP A 97 -5.97 6.39 4.91
N ASP A 98 -5.71 5.53 3.94
CA ASP A 98 -6.20 4.16 3.90
C ASP A 98 -5.03 3.18 3.73
N MET A 99 -5.13 2.00 4.34
CA MET A 99 -3.98 1.11 4.45
C MET A 99 -4.35 -0.35 4.61
N ILE A 100 -3.36 -1.20 4.38
CA ILE A 100 -3.44 -2.62 4.76
C ILE A 100 -2.64 -2.83 6.05
N VAL A 101 -3.27 -3.49 7.03
CA VAL A 101 -2.66 -3.85 8.31
C VAL A 101 -2.50 -5.36 8.37
N TYR A 102 -1.27 -5.82 8.54
CA TYR A 102 -0.93 -7.23 8.74
C TYR A 102 -0.64 -7.51 10.21
N LEU A 103 -1.08 -8.64 10.72
CA LEU A 103 -0.59 -9.18 12.00
C LEU A 103 0.74 -9.90 11.75
N THR A 104 1.76 -9.55 12.52
CA THR A 104 3.09 -10.18 12.53
C THR A 104 3.35 -10.84 13.88
N ASP A 105 4.46 -11.57 14.02
CA ASP A 105 4.84 -12.18 15.31
C ASP A 105 5.21 -11.14 16.38
N GLU A 106 5.66 -9.95 15.96
CA GLU A 106 6.12 -8.89 16.87
C GLU A 106 5.10 -7.76 17.07
N GLY A 107 3.96 -7.78 16.33
CA GLY A 107 2.96 -6.72 16.37
C GLY A 107 2.19 -6.58 15.07
N TYR A 108 2.21 -5.39 14.48
CA TYR A 108 1.45 -5.07 13.27
C TYR A 108 2.35 -4.39 12.25
N ARG A 109 2.16 -4.73 10.98
CA ARG A 109 2.78 -4.05 9.84
C ARG A 109 1.71 -3.34 9.03
N LEU A 110 1.90 -2.04 8.83
CA LEU A 110 1.02 -1.19 8.05
C LEU A 110 1.71 -0.88 6.71
N VAL A 111 0.95 -1.01 5.63
CA VAL A 111 1.37 -0.55 4.30
C VAL A 111 0.51 0.65 3.96
N VAL A 112 1.12 1.83 3.95
CA VAL A 112 0.47 3.14 3.84
C VAL A 112 0.81 3.83 2.52
N ASN A 113 0.00 4.82 2.11
CA ASN A 113 0.22 5.55 0.88
C ASN A 113 1.43 6.49 0.97
N ALA A 114 1.99 6.84 -0.19
CA ALA A 114 3.19 7.68 -0.28
C ALA A 114 2.90 9.18 -0.28
N ALA A 115 1.65 9.58 -0.53
CA ALA A 115 1.25 10.98 -0.73
C ALA A 115 0.48 11.59 0.45
N THR A 116 0.45 10.92 1.59
CA THR A 116 -0.26 11.35 2.82
C THR A 116 0.69 11.60 3.97
#